data_905007f92dcf3785c541dc399455f0b0
#
_entry.id   905007f92dcf3785c541dc399455f0b0
#
_cell.length_a   1.000
_cell.length_b   1.000
_cell.length_c   1.000
_cell.angle_alpha   90.00
_cell.angle_beta   90.00
_cell.angle_gamma   90.00
#
_symmetry.space_group_name_H-M   'P 1'
#
loop_
_entity.id
_entity.type
_entity.pdbx_description
1 polymer ?
#
loop_
_entity_poly.entity_id
_entity_poly.type
_entity_poly.pdbx_seq_one_letter_code
_entity_poly.pdbx_strand_id
1 'polypeptide(L)'
;MPLIANTKKAALTVHRVPWLLAALLAVAVLRLWRLPEAGPPDYDSVHNWQVVQELAHGNFAQLFHHGSPGFFLLYAPIGVLTRNFLVFQTLNALLGLGGLALFAAWMARQARLSGPEAAGLTLLAGTSLLLTFSGRDFTMSSLDLILFAGLLRSHFARLRQPGPVAVLRVAGWLAVGLSIDYKFLLLLPILVVLEVGRADGQWRQRGLWARVLLVLAAPYILLGAVGVAAGLPWYRWLGFYIRTVVPTAANAAGRQGTLHLDLGYYPRYLLTYESPLLPVGLLLAGWLGWRAWRAGRRYTSRPLALRPYLLVWTGCLLAGMSLLIKAPRGLLFAYLPLAALAVLSGRRLLPGGAQAGLLLAALALNVFRIQREIYAPLPTPYPRVAVWLRQHGATSVASTASLGLAPYLTEHQRLAVITDERQLAGLRRQGYQYVLLDGYWRVAGVARFDSLRRQLPVAAWPAPQLHRPLLFLEHSEFTGLGYAETLAACQVATADTLPLRLYQLR
;
A
#
# COMPACT_ATOMS: atom_id res chain seq x y z
N MET A 1 3.23 44.22 20.09
CA MET A 1 4.03 42.97 20.14
C MET A 1 3.61 41.83 19.17
N PRO A 2 2.67 41.92 18.24
CA PRO A 2 2.36 40.79 17.33
C PRO A 2 3.32 40.62 16.14
N LEU A 3 4.03 41.64 15.70
CA LEU A 3 4.95 41.61 14.55
C LEU A 3 6.21 40.75 14.76
N ILE A 4 6.79 40.77 15.96
CA ILE A 4 8.01 40.00 16.31
C ILE A 4 7.72 38.49 16.41
N ALA A 5 6.51 38.11 16.79
CA ALA A 5 6.09 36.69 16.86
C ALA A 5 5.90 36.08 15.45
N ASN A 6 5.50 36.89 14.46
CA ASN A 6 5.33 36.45 13.08
C ASN A 6 6.66 36.26 12.35
N THR A 7 7.64 37.13 12.60
CA THR A 7 8.98 37.01 11.97
C THR A 7 9.75 35.78 12.49
N LYS A 8 9.68 35.44 13.79
CA LYS A 8 10.28 34.22 14.33
C LYS A 8 9.60 32.94 13.79
N LYS A 9 8.26 32.94 13.58
CA LYS A 9 7.57 31.83 12.94
C LYS A 9 7.97 31.66 11.48
N ALA A 10 8.10 32.75 10.72
CA ALA A 10 8.53 32.72 9.35
C ALA A 10 9.98 32.22 9.22
N ALA A 11 10.91 32.71 10.02
CA ALA A 11 12.31 32.28 10.02
C ALA A 11 12.46 30.77 10.33
N LEU A 12 11.75 30.24 11.33
CA LEU A 12 11.75 28.81 11.65
C LEU A 12 11.19 27.93 10.52
N THR A 13 10.30 28.47 9.68
CA THR A 13 9.74 27.73 8.53
C THR A 13 10.73 27.71 7.37
N VAL A 14 11.44 28.79 7.09
CA VAL A 14 12.42 28.89 6.01
C VAL A 14 13.58 27.91 6.22
N HIS A 15 14.12 27.79 7.43
CA HIS A 15 15.23 26.86 7.73
C HIS A 15 14.88 25.36 7.62
N ARG A 16 13.60 24.98 7.61
CA ARG A 16 13.17 23.56 7.53
C ARG A 16 13.02 23.07 6.09
N VAL A 17 12.68 23.98 5.18
CA VAL A 17 12.37 23.62 3.79
C VAL A 17 13.54 22.91 3.10
N PRO A 18 14.80 23.39 3.16
CA PRO A 18 15.92 22.71 2.52
C PRO A 18 16.13 21.27 3.02
N TRP A 19 15.99 21.04 4.32
CA TRP A 19 16.12 19.72 4.92
C TRP A 19 15.03 18.75 4.47
N LEU A 20 13.78 19.21 4.40
CA LEU A 20 12.66 18.42 3.89
C LEU A 20 12.83 18.09 2.40
N LEU A 21 13.23 19.07 1.60
CA LEU A 21 13.48 18.87 0.16
C LEU A 21 14.61 17.88 -0.07
N ALA A 22 15.73 18.01 0.64
CA ALA A 22 16.86 17.09 0.53
C ALA A 22 16.45 15.65 0.90
N ALA A 23 15.67 15.48 2.00
CA ALA A 23 15.17 14.18 2.40
C ALA A 23 14.18 13.59 1.39
N LEU A 24 13.27 14.40 0.84
CA LEU A 24 12.32 13.96 -0.19
C LEU A 24 13.05 13.60 -1.48
N LEU A 25 14.09 14.36 -1.88
CA LEU A 25 14.89 14.03 -3.05
C LEU A 25 15.63 12.71 -2.87
N ALA A 26 16.21 12.45 -1.69
CA ALA A 26 16.86 11.17 -1.40
C ALA A 26 15.86 10.00 -1.49
N VAL A 27 14.63 10.15 -0.96
CA VAL A 27 13.59 9.14 -1.08
C VAL A 27 13.13 8.99 -2.53
N ALA A 28 13.04 10.10 -3.29
CA ALA A 28 12.69 10.06 -4.72
C ALA A 28 13.73 9.25 -5.50
N VAL A 29 15.03 9.53 -5.27
CA VAL A 29 16.10 8.76 -5.88
C VAL A 29 15.95 7.28 -5.57
N LEU A 30 15.73 6.89 -4.30
CA LEU A 30 15.51 5.50 -3.93
C LEU A 30 14.31 4.87 -4.64
N ARG A 31 13.19 5.58 -4.78
CA ARG A 31 12.00 5.03 -5.44
C ARG A 31 12.12 4.90 -6.95
N LEU A 32 12.81 5.84 -7.59
CA LEU A 32 12.94 5.90 -9.04
C LEU A 32 14.17 5.17 -9.57
N TRP A 33 15.17 4.86 -8.72
CA TRP A 33 16.39 4.17 -9.10
C TRP A 33 16.07 2.80 -9.73
N ARG A 34 16.59 2.55 -10.94
CA ARG A 34 16.37 1.31 -11.70
C ARG A 34 14.88 0.92 -11.86
N LEU A 35 13.96 1.90 -11.82
CA LEU A 35 12.53 1.62 -11.96
C LEU A 35 12.18 0.95 -13.31
N PRO A 36 12.80 1.31 -14.45
CA PRO A 36 12.56 0.63 -15.72
C PRO A 36 12.91 -0.86 -15.72
N GLU A 37 13.83 -1.29 -14.84
CA GLU A 37 14.26 -2.68 -14.73
C GLU A 37 13.36 -3.52 -13.80
N ALA A 38 12.55 -2.84 -12.97
CA ALA A 38 11.73 -3.51 -11.95
C ALA A 38 10.55 -4.29 -12.55
N GLY A 39 9.99 -3.81 -13.66
CA GLY A 39 8.73 -4.34 -14.14
C GLY A 39 7.61 -4.19 -13.10
N PRO A 40 6.47 -4.84 -13.30
CA PRO A 40 5.43 -4.93 -12.28
C PRO A 40 5.85 -5.89 -11.16
N PRO A 41 5.95 -5.43 -9.92
CA PRO A 41 6.39 -6.27 -8.79
C PRO A 41 5.29 -7.19 -8.27
N ASP A 42 4.01 -6.90 -8.56
CA ASP A 42 2.84 -7.61 -8.05
C ASP A 42 1.79 -7.81 -9.16
N TYR A 43 0.95 -8.83 -9.01
CA TYR A 43 -0.19 -9.11 -9.88
C TYR A 43 -1.18 -7.94 -9.92
N ASP A 44 -1.51 -7.38 -8.78
CA ASP A 44 -2.46 -6.27 -8.68
C ASP A 44 -2.00 -5.06 -9.51
N SER A 45 -0.70 -4.83 -9.59
CA SER A 45 -0.10 -3.76 -10.40
C SER A 45 -0.42 -3.90 -11.89
N VAL A 46 -0.22 -5.11 -12.42
CA VAL A 46 -0.54 -5.41 -13.83
C VAL A 46 -2.02 -5.31 -14.09
N HIS A 47 -2.82 -5.89 -13.20
CA HIS A 47 -4.26 -5.91 -13.36
C HIS A 47 -4.86 -4.50 -13.28
N ASN A 48 -4.40 -3.68 -12.35
CA ASN A 48 -4.78 -2.27 -12.28
C ASN A 48 -4.46 -1.51 -13.58
N TRP A 49 -3.26 -1.74 -14.13
CA TRP A 49 -2.89 -1.15 -15.41
C TRP A 49 -3.80 -1.63 -16.55
N GLN A 50 -4.12 -2.93 -16.61
CA GLN A 50 -5.05 -3.47 -17.62
C GLN A 50 -6.43 -2.82 -17.50
N VAL A 51 -6.98 -2.71 -16.29
CA VAL A 51 -8.27 -2.05 -16.04
C VAL A 51 -8.24 -0.59 -16.52
N VAL A 52 -7.16 0.16 -16.23
CA VAL A 52 -7.01 1.53 -16.72
C VAL A 52 -6.97 1.58 -18.24
N GLN A 53 -6.26 0.65 -18.91
CA GLN A 53 -6.23 0.58 -20.37
C GLN A 53 -7.61 0.25 -20.96
N GLU A 54 -8.35 -0.67 -20.34
CA GLU A 54 -9.72 -0.99 -20.75
C GLU A 54 -10.64 0.22 -20.64
N LEU A 55 -10.61 0.93 -19.52
CA LEU A 55 -11.41 2.15 -19.33
C LEU A 55 -11.04 3.25 -20.35
N ALA A 56 -9.75 3.41 -20.63
CA ALA A 56 -9.26 4.37 -21.62
C ALA A 56 -9.82 4.11 -23.03
N HIS A 57 -10.18 2.86 -23.34
CA HIS A 57 -10.79 2.44 -24.60
C HIS A 57 -12.32 2.26 -24.51
N GLY A 58 -12.96 2.76 -23.43
CA GLY A 58 -14.41 2.73 -23.27
C GLY A 58 -14.98 1.42 -22.72
N ASN A 59 -14.14 0.47 -22.32
CA ASN A 59 -14.60 -0.75 -21.63
C ASN A 59 -14.65 -0.53 -20.10
N PHE A 60 -15.84 -0.31 -19.58
CA PHE A 60 -16.07 -0.06 -18.16
C PHE A 60 -16.37 -1.33 -17.34
N ALA A 61 -16.30 -2.52 -17.91
CA ALA A 61 -16.69 -3.77 -17.25
C ALA A 61 -16.00 -3.98 -15.89
N GLN A 62 -14.76 -3.48 -15.74
CA GLN A 62 -13.93 -3.60 -14.55
C GLN A 62 -13.88 -2.32 -13.68
N LEU A 63 -14.75 -1.32 -13.93
CA LEU A 63 -14.75 -0.04 -13.20
C LEU A 63 -14.71 -0.20 -11.67
N PHE A 64 -15.45 -1.19 -11.14
CA PHE A 64 -15.53 -1.43 -9.70
C PHE A 64 -14.58 -2.52 -9.20
N HIS A 65 -13.54 -2.83 -9.98
CA HIS A 65 -12.50 -3.75 -9.54
C HIS A 65 -11.87 -3.26 -8.23
N HIS A 66 -11.63 -4.14 -7.28
CA HIS A 66 -11.18 -3.84 -5.92
C HIS A 66 -12.00 -2.76 -5.18
N GLY A 67 -13.20 -2.41 -5.64
CA GLY A 67 -13.99 -1.33 -5.06
C GLY A 67 -13.34 0.05 -5.19
N SER A 68 -12.52 0.27 -6.21
CA SER A 68 -11.63 1.42 -6.37
C SER A 68 -11.90 2.23 -7.65
N PRO A 69 -13.17 2.59 -7.98
CA PRO A 69 -13.47 3.27 -9.23
C PRO A 69 -12.77 4.63 -9.36
N GLY A 70 -12.57 5.34 -8.25
CA GLY A 70 -11.87 6.62 -8.25
C GLY A 70 -10.41 6.49 -8.65
N PHE A 71 -9.72 5.41 -8.26
CA PHE A 71 -8.36 5.12 -8.70
C PHE A 71 -8.29 4.96 -10.22
N PHE A 72 -9.11 4.10 -10.77
CA PHE A 72 -9.08 3.79 -12.21
C PHE A 72 -9.46 5.00 -13.06
N LEU A 73 -10.51 5.74 -12.68
CA LEU A 73 -10.93 6.96 -13.39
C LEU A 73 -9.89 8.08 -13.31
N LEU A 74 -9.13 8.18 -12.22
CA LEU A 74 -8.03 9.15 -12.09
C LEU A 74 -6.93 8.89 -13.14
N TYR A 75 -6.62 7.62 -13.40
CA TYR A 75 -5.57 7.23 -14.33
C TYR A 75 -6.06 6.98 -15.77
N ALA A 76 -7.35 6.85 -16.00
CA ALA A 76 -7.91 6.62 -17.34
C ALA A 76 -7.47 7.66 -18.39
N PRO A 77 -7.44 8.99 -18.11
CA PRO A 77 -6.94 9.97 -19.06
C PRO A 77 -5.48 9.73 -19.48
N ILE A 78 -4.66 9.19 -18.58
CA ILE A 78 -3.26 8.84 -18.87
C ILE A 78 -3.23 7.59 -19.76
N GLY A 79 -4.15 6.64 -19.53
CA GLY A 79 -4.31 5.45 -20.36
C GLY A 79 -4.65 5.77 -21.83
N VAL A 80 -5.39 6.86 -22.06
CA VAL A 80 -5.65 7.36 -23.43
C VAL A 80 -4.37 7.86 -24.11
N LEU A 81 -3.44 8.43 -23.34
CA LEU A 81 -2.21 9.02 -23.87
C LEU A 81 -1.09 8.00 -24.06
N THR A 82 -1.06 6.95 -23.24
CA THR A 82 0.05 5.98 -23.27
C THR A 82 -0.33 4.64 -22.65
N ARG A 83 0.24 3.57 -23.23
CA ARG A 83 0.21 2.21 -22.66
C ARG A 83 1.48 1.87 -21.88
N ASN A 84 2.47 2.76 -21.86
CA ASN A 84 3.75 2.49 -21.22
C ASN A 84 3.58 2.37 -19.69
N PHE A 85 3.70 1.15 -19.18
CA PHE A 85 3.55 0.83 -17.75
C PHE A 85 4.47 1.67 -16.84
N LEU A 86 5.68 1.99 -17.30
CA LEU A 86 6.64 2.79 -16.54
C LEU A 86 6.11 4.21 -16.22
N VAL A 87 5.29 4.80 -17.10
CA VAL A 87 4.67 6.11 -16.85
C VAL A 87 3.74 6.03 -15.64
N PHE A 88 2.93 4.99 -15.54
CA PHE A 88 2.01 4.77 -14.41
C PHE A 88 2.78 4.53 -13.11
N GLN A 89 3.82 3.69 -13.13
CA GLN A 89 4.69 3.48 -11.97
C GLN A 89 5.34 4.78 -11.51
N THR A 90 5.89 5.57 -12.43
CA THR A 90 6.57 6.82 -12.11
C THR A 90 5.62 7.84 -11.49
N LEU A 91 4.45 8.03 -12.09
CA LEU A 91 3.42 8.93 -11.54
C LEU A 91 2.96 8.49 -10.16
N ASN A 92 2.74 7.19 -9.99
CA ASN A 92 2.33 6.64 -8.70
C ASN A 92 3.43 6.85 -7.64
N ALA A 93 4.70 6.64 -7.99
CA ALA A 93 5.84 6.92 -7.10
C ALA A 93 5.89 8.39 -6.65
N LEU A 94 5.66 9.32 -7.58
CA LEU A 94 5.63 10.76 -7.28
C LEU A 94 4.45 11.14 -6.38
N LEU A 95 3.27 10.53 -6.58
CA LEU A 95 2.13 10.74 -5.69
C LEU A 95 2.41 10.23 -4.28
N GLY A 96 3.04 9.08 -4.13
CA GLY A 96 3.46 8.57 -2.81
C GLY A 96 4.45 9.48 -2.10
N LEU A 97 5.36 10.14 -2.85
CA LEU A 97 6.23 11.19 -2.31
C LEU A 97 5.43 12.42 -1.86
N GLY A 98 4.39 12.80 -2.61
CA GLY A 98 3.46 13.86 -2.22
C GLY A 98 2.78 13.59 -0.88
N GLY A 99 2.34 12.34 -0.64
CA GLY A 99 1.76 11.91 0.63
C GLY A 99 2.76 12.01 1.80
N LEU A 100 3.98 11.55 1.59
CA LEU A 100 5.07 11.67 2.55
C LEU A 100 5.39 13.14 2.86
N ALA A 101 5.48 13.99 1.84
CA ALA A 101 5.74 15.42 1.98
C ALA A 101 4.64 16.13 2.78
N LEU A 102 3.37 15.82 2.48
CA LEU A 102 2.22 16.36 3.20
C LEU A 102 2.25 16.00 4.70
N PHE A 103 2.52 14.72 4.99
CA PHE A 103 2.63 14.23 6.37
C PHE A 103 3.81 14.87 7.10
N ALA A 104 5.01 14.86 6.51
CA ALA A 104 6.22 15.40 7.10
C ALA A 104 6.10 16.92 7.37
N ALA A 105 5.55 17.67 6.42
CA ALA A 105 5.30 19.11 6.58
C ALA A 105 4.26 19.40 7.67
N TRP A 106 3.22 18.58 7.78
CA TRP A 106 2.25 18.68 8.88
C TRP A 106 2.91 18.39 10.23
N MET A 107 3.65 17.30 10.35
CA MET A 107 4.35 16.89 11.56
C MET A 107 5.40 17.94 11.99
N ALA A 108 6.19 18.45 11.05
CA ALA A 108 7.20 19.46 11.31
C ALA A 108 6.60 20.73 11.93
N ARG A 109 5.42 21.15 11.45
CA ARG A 109 4.68 22.29 12.03
C ARG A 109 4.05 21.95 13.37
N GLN A 110 3.34 20.81 13.45
CA GLN A 110 2.52 20.44 14.60
C GLN A 110 3.38 20.08 15.83
N ALA A 111 4.47 19.34 15.63
CA ALA A 111 5.41 18.94 16.66
C ALA A 111 6.57 19.94 16.84
N ARG A 112 6.64 21.01 16.04
CA ARG A 112 7.74 21.98 16.03
C ARG A 112 9.11 21.27 15.87
N LEU A 113 9.22 20.36 14.93
CA LEU A 113 10.48 19.67 14.64
C LEU A 113 11.50 20.66 14.09
N SER A 114 12.77 20.48 14.41
CA SER A 114 13.88 21.13 13.73
C SER A 114 14.02 20.63 12.28
N GLY A 115 14.84 21.27 11.46
CA GLY A 115 15.12 20.82 10.08
C GLY A 115 15.63 19.37 10.02
N PRO A 116 16.72 19.04 10.77
CA PRO A 116 17.23 17.66 10.83
C PRO A 116 16.22 16.64 11.36
N GLU A 117 15.40 16.97 12.37
CA GLU A 117 14.36 16.07 12.87
C GLU A 117 13.26 15.81 11.83
N ALA A 118 12.86 16.86 11.09
CA ALA A 118 11.88 16.72 10.02
C ALA A 118 12.44 15.89 8.85
N ALA A 119 13.71 16.08 8.50
CA ALA A 119 14.41 15.26 7.52
C ALA A 119 14.53 13.79 8.00
N GLY A 120 14.92 13.59 9.26
CA GLY A 120 14.99 12.25 9.87
C GLY A 120 13.65 11.51 9.86
N LEU A 121 12.55 12.20 10.17
CA LEU A 121 11.20 11.65 10.04
C LEU A 121 10.89 11.25 8.59
N THR A 122 11.19 12.14 7.64
CA THR A 122 10.92 11.92 6.21
C THR A 122 11.73 10.73 5.68
N LEU A 123 13.00 10.65 6.04
CA LEU A 123 13.88 9.55 5.66
C LEU A 123 13.44 8.24 6.33
N LEU A 124 13.17 8.23 7.63
CA LEU A 124 12.76 7.02 8.35
C LEU A 124 11.46 6.42 7.75
N ALA A 125 10.47 7.27 7.47
CA ALA A 125 9.22 6.82 6.83
C ALA A 125 9.44 6.47 5.35
N GLY A 126 10.14 7.33 4.60
CA GLY A 126 10.33 7.21 3.16
C GLY A 126 11.21 6.03 2.74
N THR A 127 12.13 5.57 3.61
CA THR A 127 12.98 4.39 3.41
C THR A 127 12.45 3.13 4.10
N SER A 128 11.20 3.14 4.61
CA SER A 128 10.52 1.89 4.98
C SER A 128 10.55 0.94 3.79
N LEU A 129 10.88 -0.34 4.05
CA LEU A 129 10.97 -1.33 2.98
C LEU A 129 9.64 -1.47 2.24
N LEU A 130 8.53 -1.60 2.98
CA LEU A 130 7.21 -1.71 2.36
C LEU A 130 6.82 -0.45 1.61
N LEU A 131 7.00 0.75 2.19
CA LEU A 131 6.64 1.99 1.50
C LEU A 131 7.51 2.25 0.26
N THR A 132 8.74 1.72 0.23
CA THR A 132 9.58 1.75 -0.97
C THR A 132 9.08 0.73 -2.00
N PHE A 133 8.77 -0.50 -1.59
CA PHE A 133 8.24 -1.54 -2.47
C PHE A 133 6.91 -1.10 -3.10
N SER A 134 5.90 -0.76 -2.27
CA SER A 134 4.59 -0.30 -2.75
C SER A 134 4.65 1.01 -3.53
N GLY A 135 5.60 1.91 -3.19
CA GLY A 135 5.80 3.17 -3.90
C GLY A 135 6.44 3.02 -5.28
N ARG A 136 6.96 1.84 -5.64
CA ARG A 136 7.51 1.50 -6.97
C ARG A 136 6.53 0.70 -7.81
N ASP A 137 5.37 0.45 -7.26
CA ASP A 137 4.31 -0.33 -7.84
C ASP A 137 3.16 0.55 -8.33
N PHE A 138 2.29 0.01 -9.19
CA PHE A 138 1.10 0.69 -9.67
C PHE A 138 -0.14 0.17 -8.91
N THR A 139 -0.23 0.55 -7.64
CA THR A 139 -1.34 0.21 -6.74
C THR A 139 -1.90 1.46 -6.06
N MET A 140 -3.01 1.32 -5.35
CA MET A 140 -3.67 2.40 -4.62
C MET A 140 -2.78 2.98 -3.50
N SER A 141 -1.80 2.23 -3.00
CA SER A 141 -1.00 2.55 -1.81
C SER A 141 -0.37 3.95 -1.81
N SER A 142 0.03 4.45 -2.97
CA SER A 142 0.62 5.80 -3.07
C SER A 142 -0.41 6.92 -2.87
N LEU A 143 -1.61 6.77 -3.44
CA LEU A 143 -2.72 7.70 -3.22
C LEU A 143 -3.23 7.61 -1.78
N ASP A 144 -3.26 6.41 -1.23
CA ASP A 144 -3.66 6.18 0.17
C ASP A 144 -2.80 6.99 1.14
N LEU A 145 -1.49 7.12 0.89
CA LEU A 145 -0.62 7.94 1.73
C LEU A 145 -1.00 9.42 1.70
N ILE A 146 -1.38 9.97 0.55
CA ILE A 146 -1.84 11.38 0.43
C ILE A 146 -3.14 11.55 1.21
N LEU A 147 -4.12 10.68 0.94
CA LEU A 147 -5.46 10.76 1.52
C LEU A 147 -5.42 10.52 3.02
N PHE A 148 -4.62 9.58 3.48
CA PHE A 148 -4.44 9.31 4.90
C PHE A 148 -3.73 10.47 5.63
N ALA A 149 -2.69 11.05 5.05
CA ALA A 149 -2.04 12.24 5.62
C ALA A 149 -3.02 13.42 5.72
N GLY A 150 -3.86 13.62 4.70
CA GLY A 150 -4.92 14.61 4.69
C GLY A 150 -5.99 14.33 5.76
N LEU A 151 -6.42 13.07 5.90
CA LEU A 151 -7.37 12.62 6.91
C LEU A 151 -6.82 12.84 8.32
N LEU A 152 -5.60 12.36 8.62
CA LEU A 152 -4.94 12.53 9.92
C LEU A 152 -4.86 14.02 10.32
N ARG A 153 -4.38 14.85 9.40
CA ARG A 153 -4.26 16.28 9.62
C ARG A 153 -5.61 16.93 9.91
N SER A 154 -6.62 16.62 9.10
CA SER A 154 -7.96 17.20 9.20
C SER A 154 -8.67 16.74 10.48
N HIS A 155 -8.56 15.44 10.80
CA HIS A 155 -9.14 14.89 12.02
C HIS A 155 -8.46 15.43 13.28
N PHE A 156 -7.12 15.52 13.32
CA PHE A 156 -6.42 16.13 14.44
C PHE A 156 -6.81 17.61 14.63
N ALA A 157 -6.97 18.36 13.54
CA ALA A 157 -7.46 19.74 13.60
C ALA A 157 -8.91 19.81 14.15
N ARG A 158 -9.79 18.89 13.71
CA ARG A 158 -11.16 18.75 14.21
C ARG A 158 -11.19 18.49 15.72
N LEU A 159 -10.31 17.60 16.19
CA LEU A 159 -10.21 17.30 17.62
C LEU A 159 -9.75 18.51 18.48
N ARG A 160 -9.07 19.47 17.90
CA ARG A 160 -8.58 20.67 18.60
C ARG A 160 -9.50 21.88 18.45
N GLN A 161 -10.16 21.99 17.34
CA GLN A 161 -11.07 23.08 16.98
C GLN A 161 -12.39 22.48 16.49
N PRO A 162 -13.30 22.16 17.42
CA PRO A 162 -14.58 21.56 17.07
C PRO A 162 -15.43 22.52 16.21
N GLY A 163 -16.09 21.97 15.19
CA GLY A 163 -16.98 22.71 14.33
C GLY A 163 -17.55 21.82 13.20
N PRO A 164 -18.74 22.11 12.70
CA PRO A 164 -19.39 21.29 11.68
C PRO A 164 -18.59 21.21 10.39
N VAL A 165 -17.96 22.31 9.96
CA VAL A 165 -17.07 22.33 8.77
C VAL A 165 -15.87 21.40 8.94
N ALA A 166 -15.30 21.33 10.15
CA ALA A 166 -14.18 20.42 10.41
C ALA A 166 -14.62 18.95 10.33
N VAL A 167 -15.81 18.61 10.83
CA VAL A 167 -16.40 17.26 10.70
C VAL A 167 -16.61 16.90 9.22
N LEU A 168 -17.22 17.80 8.44
CA LEU A 168 -17.48 17.57 7.02
C LEU A 168 -16.18 17.43 6.21
N ARG A 169 -15.10 18.15 6.60
CA ARG A 169 -13.79 17.99 5.97
C ARG A 169 -13.21 16.60 6.23
N VAL A 170 -13.33 16.07 7.44
CA VAL A 170 -12.93 14.69 7.78
C VAL A 170 -13.74 13.69 6.97
N ALA A 171 -15.06 13.86 6.92
CA ALA A 171 -15.95 13.02 6.10
C ALA A 171 -15.57 13.08 4.61
N GLY A 172 -15.19 14.24 4.09
CA GLY A 172 -14.73 14.41 2.71
C GLY A 172 -13.46 13.63 2.40
N TRP A 173 -12.43 13.71 3.26
CA TRP A 173 -11.21 12.91 3.10
C TRP A 173 -11.51 11.40 3.14
N LEU A 174 -12.39 10.98 4.05
CA LEU A 174 -12.80 9.59 4.15
C LEU A 174 -13.58 9.13 2.91
N ALA A 175 -14.51 9.95 2.42
CA ALA A 175 -15.31 9.67 1.23
C ALA A 175 -14.43 9.49 -0.02
N VAL A 176 -13.47 10.40 -0.24
CA VAL A 176 -12.49 10.27 -1.32
C VAL A 176 -11.63 9.03 -1.12
N GLY A 177 -11.16 8.77 0.11
CA GLY A 177 -10.39 7.56 0.43
C GLY A 177 -11.14 6.29 0.06
N LEU A 178 -12.40 6.17 0.45
CA LEU A 178 -13.26 5.02 0.12
C LEU A 178 -13.50 4.85 -1.38
N SER A 179 -13.44 5.91 -2.17
CA SER A 179 -13.54 5.82 -3.64
C SER A 179 -12.25 5.32 -4.31
N ILE A 180 -11.11 5.44 -3.63
CA ILE A 180 -9.79 5.03 -4.10
C ILE A 180 -9.42 3.63 -3.58
N ASP A 181 -9.61 3.36 -2.28
CA ASP A 181 -9.30 2.06 -1.68
C ASP A 181 -10.28 1.73 -0.55
N TYR A 182 -10.89 0.55 -0.62
CA TYR A 182 -11.78 0.02 0.43
C TYR A 182 -11.10 -0.09 1.80
N LYS A 183 -9.78 -0.15 1.87
CA LYS A 183 -9.02 -0.20 3.13
C LYS A 183 -9.29 1.00 4.04
N PHE A 184 -9.81 2.12 3.52
CA PHE A 184 -10.27 3.24 4.34
C PHE A 184 -11.40 2.85 5.30
N LEU A 185 -12.11 1.73 5.09
CA LEU A 185 -13.05 1.17 6.07
C LEU A 185 -12.38 0.82 7.40
N LEU A 186 -11.11 0.39 7.38
CA LEU A 186 -10.32 0.05 8.57
C LEU A 186 -10.10 1.27 9.48
N LEU A 187 -10.23 2.48 8.95
CA LEU A 187 -10.03 3.73 9.68
C LEU A 187 -11.28 4.18 10.43
N LEU A 188 -12.48 3.69 10.03
CA LEU A 188 -13.75 4.07 10.66
C LEU A 188 -13.80 3.74 12.16
N PRO A 189 -13.47 2.52 12.62
CA PRO A 189 -13.47 2.21 14.05
C PRO A 189 -12.53 3.13 14.84
N ILE A 190 -11.40 3.52 14.26
CA ILE A 190 -10.42 4.39 14.92
C ILE A 190 -10.97 5.81 15.08
N LEU A 191 -11.59 6.33 14.03
CA LEU A 191 -12.29 7.62 14.09
C LEU A 191 -13.36 7.61 15.16
N VAL A 192 -14.18 6.54 15.23
CA VAL A 192 -15.22 6.38 16.26
C VAL A 192 -14.61 6.39 17.67
N VAL A 193 -13.56 5.59 17.93
CA VAL A 193 -12.87 5.53 19.22
C VAL A 193 -12.37 6.91 19.65
N LEU A 194 -11.77 7.66 18.74
CA LEU A 194 -11.23 8.99 19.01
C LEU A 194 -12.31 10.06 19.23
N GLU A 195 -13.47 9.90 18.61
CA GLU A 195 -14.60 10.83 18.71
C GLU A 195 -15.49 10.53 19.93
N VAL A 196 -15.74 9.26 20.26
CA VAL A 196 -16.56 8.87 21.42
C VAL A 196 -15.95 9.38 22.74
N GLY A 197 -14.62 9.45 22.82
CA GLY A 197 -13.91 10.00 23.96
C GLY A 197 -14.09 11.52 24.16
N ARG A 198 -14.89 12.21 23.32
CA ARG A 198 -15.06 13.66 23.38
C ARG A 198 -16.50 14.06 23.69
N ALA A 199 -16.62 14.98 24.64
CA ALA A 199 -17.89 15.51 25.11
C ALA A 199 -18.28 16.84 24.40
N ASP A 200 -17.91 17.04 23.11
CA ASP A 200 -18.15 18.32 22.42
C ASP A 200 -19.59 18.51 21.91
N GLY A 201 -20.46 17.53 22.13
CA GLY A 201 -21.90 17.61 21.82
C GLY A 201 -22.29 17.73 20.35
N GLN A 202 -21.32 17.85 19.43
CA GLN A 202 -21.62 18.05 17.99
C GLN A 202 -22.29 16.82 17.39
N TRP A 203 -21.97 15.63 17.86
CA TRP A 203 -22.58 14.38 17.44
C TRP A 203 -24.07 14.25 17.81
N ARG A 204 -24.60 15.15 18.65
CA ARG A 204 -26.04 15.23 18.98
C ARG A 204 -26.85 16.01 17.92
N GLN A 205 -26.20 16.71 17.02
CA GLN A 205 -26.85 17.50 15.98
C GLN A 205 -27.30 16.60 14.81
N ARG A 206 -28.60 16.28 14.74
CA ARG A 206 -29.17 15.42 13.67
C ARG A 206 -28.88 15.93 12.26
N GLY A 207 -28.93 17.24 12.03
CA GLY A 207 -28.63 17.86 10.74
C GLY A 207 -27.16 17.71 10.31
N LEU A 208 -26.21 17.57 11.26
CA LEU A 208 -24.83 17.32 10.94
C LEU A 208 -24.63 15.88 10.43
N TRP A 209 -25.30 14.90 11.05
CA TRP A 209 -25.28 13.51 10.59
C TRP A 209 -25.79 13.33 9.18
N ALA A 210 -26.90 13.99 8.85
CA ALA A 210 -27.44 13.95 7.49
C ALA A 210 -26.42 14.47 6.46
N ARG A 211 -25.71 15.56 6.78
CA ARG A 211 -24.64 16.11 5.92
C ARG A 211 -23.44 15.18 5.82
N VAL A 212 -23.02 14.57 6.93
CA VAL A 212 -21.91 13.57 6.92
C VAL A 212 -22.28 12.38 6.05
N LEU A 213 -23.48 11.83 6.21
CA LEU A 213 -23.95 10.71 5.39
C LEU A 213 -24.03 11.09 3.90
N LEU A 214 -24.50 12.29 3.60
CA LEU A 214 -24.53 12.79 2.21
C LEU A 214 -23.11 12.89 1.62
N VAL A 215 -22.14 13.43 2.37
CA VAL A 215 -20.75 13.51 1.93
C VAL A 215 -20.15 12.11 1.72
N LEU A 216 -20.41 11.16 2.62
CA LEU A 216 -19.93 9.78 2.49
C LEU A 216 -20.63 9.05 1.33
N ALA A 217 -21.89 9.33 1.07
CA ALA A 217 -22.65 8.73 -0.03
C ALA A 217 -22.30 9.33 -1.40
N ALA A 218 -21.80 10.56 -1.45
CA ALA A 218 -21.57 11.29 -2.69
C ALA A 218 -20.70 10.51 -3.71
N PRO A 219 -19.56 9.90 -3.35
CA PRO A 219 -18.79 9.08 -4.30
C PRO A 219 -19.60 7.90 -4.85
N TYR A 220 -20.37 7.22 -3.98
CA TYR A 220 -21.20 6.07 -4.39
C TYR A 220 -22.30 6.48 -5.36
N ILE A 221 -22.90 7.65 -5.14
CA ILE A 221 -23.93 8.19 -6.04
C ILE A 221 -23.28 8.59 -7.38
N LEU A 222 -22.22 9.40 -7.33
CA LEU A 222 -21.62 9.96 -8.55
C LEU A 222 -20.92 8.88 -9.40
N LEU A 223 -20.05 8.09 -8.77
CA LEU A 223 -19.31 7.05 -9.48
C LEU A 223 -20.19 5.83 -9.79
N GLY A 224 -21.21 5.57 -8.96
CA GLY A 224 -22.25 4.59 -9.25
C GLY A 224 -23.07 4.98 -10.48
N ALA A 225 -23.42 6.27 -10.63
CA ALA A 225 -24.08 6.77 -11.82
C ALA A 225 -23.23 6.60 -13.09
N VAL A 226 -21.91 6.82 -13.01
CA VAL A 226 -20.98 6.51 -14.12
C VAL A 226 -21.06 5.03 -14.49
N GLY A 227 -21.06 4.14 -13.50
CA GLY A 227 -21.21 2.70 -13.75
C GLY A 227 -22.52 2.33 -14.43
N VAL A 228 -23.65 2.90 -13.97
CA VAL A 228 -24.97 2.68 -14.58
C VAL A 228 -25.01 3.19 -16.01
N ALA A 229 -24.46 4.38 -16.27
CA ALA A 229 -24.35 4.93 -17.63
C ALA A 229 -23.49 4.05 -18.55
N ALA A 230 -22.53 3.31 -17.98
CA ALA A 230 -21.72 2.33 -18.67
C ALA A 230 -22.35 0.92 -18.74
N GLY A 231 -23.63 0.76 -18.38
CA GLY A 231 -24.36 -0.51 -18.45
C GLY A 231 -24.10 -1.47 -17.28
N LEU A 232 -23.45 -1.01 -16.21
CA LEU A 232 -23.21 -1.84 -15.04
C LEU A 232 -24.39 -1.80 -14.06
N PRO A 233 -24.72 -2.91 -13.36
CA PRO A 233 -25.75 -2.89 -12.34
C PRO A 233 -25.39 -1.93 -11.19
N TRP A 234 -26.36 -1.11 -10.74
CA TRP A 234 -26.18 -0.10 -9.69
C TRP A 234 -25.61 -0.66 -8.37
N TYR A 235 -25.91 -1.93 -8.05
CA TYR A 235 -25.48 -2.59 -6.83
C TYR A 235 -24.06 -3.19 -6.94
N ARG A 236 -23.43 -3.18 -8.11
CA ARG A 236 -22.15 -3.88 -8.33
C ARG A 236 -21.04 -3.37 -7.44
N TRP A 237 -20.96 -2.06 -7.24
CA TRP A 237 -19.97 -1.47 -6.34
C TRP A 237 -20.20 -1.87 -4.89
N LEU A 238 -21.46 -1.75 -4.39
CA LEU A 238 -21.82 -2.18 -3.04
C LEU A 238 -21.59 -3.69 -2.84
N GLY A 239 -21.88 -4.50 -3.85
CA GLY A 239 -21.64 -5.93 -3.84
C GLY A 239 -20.16 -6.31 -3.64
N PHE A 240 -19.23 -5.46 -4.06
CA PHE A 240 -17.81 -5.65 -3.76
C PHE A 240 -17.54 -5.55 -2.25
N TYR A 241 -18.02 -4.50 -1.59
CA TYR A 241 -17.85 -4.32 -0.13
C TYR A 241 -18.48 -5.46 0.66
N ILE A 242 -19.69 -5.89 0.30
CA ILE A 242 -20.37 -7.01 0.95
C ILE A 242 -19.52 -8.28 0.83
N ARG A 243 -19.02 -8.61 -0.36
CA ARG A 243 -18.19 -9.81 -0.59
C ARG A 243 -16.84 -9.74 0.12
N THR A 244 -16.30 -8.55 0.35
CA THR A 244 -15.02 -8.35 1.05
C THR A 244 -15.19 -8.50 2.56
N VAL A 245 -16.31 -8.01 3.11
CA VAL A 245 -16.59 -8.03 4.56
C VAL A 245 -17.22 -9.35 5.00
N VAL A 246 -18.12 -9.92 4.17
CA VAL A 246 -18.78 -11.18 4.47
C VAL A 246 -17.96 -12.33 3.87
N PRO A 247 -17.32 -13.17 4.68
CA PRO A 247 -16.57 -14.32 4.17
C PRO A 247 -17.54 -15.28 3.48
N THR A 248 -17.43 -15.41 2.17
CA THR A 248 -18.13 -16.45 1.42
C THR A 248 -17.27 -17.69 1.39
N ALA A 249 -17.85 -18.83 1.71
CA ALA A 249 -17.21 -20.16 1.67
C ALA A 249 -16.63 -20.52 0.29
N ALA A 250 -16.93 -19.73 -0.74
CA ALA A 250 -16.51 -19.91 -2.11
C ALA A 250 -15.24 -19.15 -2.48
N ASN A 251 -14.51 -18.56 -1.52
CA ASN A 251 -13.23 -17.91 -1.84
C ASN A 251 -12.23 -18.99 -2.21
N ALA A 252 -12.02 -19.09 -3.50
CA ALA A 252 -11.09 -19.98 -4.16
C ALA A 252 -9.74 -20.01 -3.45
N ALA A 253 -9.10 -21.18 -3.52
CA ALA A 253 -7.69 -21.37 -3.32
C ALA A 253 -7.15 -20.97 -1.93
N GLY A 254 -7.63 -21.64 -0.85
CA GLY A 254 -6.91 -21.68 0.42
C GLY A 254 -7.11 -20.51 1.37
N ARG A 255 -7.89 -19.48 1.05
CA ARG A 255 -8.25 -18.44 2.00
C ARG A 255 -9.05 -18.99 3.16
N GLN A 256 -8.41 -19.11 4.30
CA GLN A 256 -9.03 -19.54 5.56
C GLN A 256 -9.79 -18.37 6.21
N GLY A 257 -10.89 -17.94 5.61
CA GLY A 257 -11.73 -16.89 6.20
C GLY A 257 -11.03 -15.52 6.31
N THR A 258 -11.77 -14.50 6.78
CA THR A 258 -11.27 -13.13 6.93
C THR A 258 -10.58 -12.91 8.28
N LEU A 259 -10.96 -13.70 9.30
CA LEU A 259 -10.44 -13.58 10.66
C LEU A 259 -9.36 -14.64 10.92
N HIS A 260 -8.18 -14.16 11.29
CA HIS A 260 -7.05 -15.00 11.67
C HIS A 260 -6.22 -14.29 12.75
N LEU A 261 -6.28 -14.77 13.98
CA LEU A 261 -5.56 -14.15 15.09
C LEU A 261 -4.07 -14.57 15.08
N ASP A 262 -3.19 -13.63 14.81
CA ASP A 262 -1.74 -13.75 15.01
C ASP A 262 -1.17 -12.43 15.50
N LEU A 263 -0.99 -12.31 16.81
CA LEU A 263 -0.42 -11.13 17.46
C LEU A 263 1.10 -11.00 17.19
N GLY A 264 1.75 -12.07 16.79
CA GLY A 264 3.19 -12.12 16.55
C GLY A 264 3.61 -11.72 15.15
N TYR A 265 2.71 -11.76 14.16
CA TYR A 265 3.04 -11.52 12.76
C TYR A 265 3.68 -10.14 12.53
N TYR A 266 2.95 -9.08 12.86
CA TYR A 266 3.42 -7.71 12.61
C TYR A 266 4.62 -7.29 13.46
N PRO A 267 4.72 -7.61 14.76
CA PRO A 267 5.96 -7.39 15.51
C PRO A 267 7.17 -8.05 14.89
N ARG A 268 7.06 -9.33 14.48
CA ARG A 268 8.16 -10.06 13.80
C ARG A 268 8.51 -9.41 12.46
N TYR A 269 7.51 -9.08 11.66
CA TYR A 269 7.71 -8.39 10.38
C TYR A 269 8.46 -7.05 10.57
N LEU A 270 7.99 -6.19 11.48
CA LEU A 270 8.61 -4.89 11.75
C LEU A 270 10.07 -5.02 12.22
N LEU A 271 10.37 -6.01 13.05
CA LEU A 271 11.74 -6.24 13.54
C LEU A 271 12.64 -6.81 12.43
N THR A 272 12.13 -7.69 11.57
CA THR A 272 12.93 -8.39 10.56
C THR A 272 13.13 -7.54 9.30
N TYR A 273 12.10 -6.87 8.82
CA TYR A 273 12.10 -6.19 7.51
C TYR A 273 12.08 -4.66 7.60
N GLU A 274 11.60 -4.09 8.69
CA GLU A 274 11.53 -2.64 8.87
C GLU A 274 12.52 -2.16 9.94
N SER A 275 12.71 -0.83 10.04
CA SER A 275 13.58 -0.29 11.07
C SER A 275 13.13 -0.68 12.49
N PRO A 276 14.01 -1.24 13.34
CA PRO A 276 13.70 -1.52 14.74
C PRO A 276 13.25 -0.28 15.53
N LEU A 277 13.58 0.92 15.03
CA LEU A 277 13.11 2.17 15.66
C LEU A 277 11.58 2.31 15.62
N LEU A 278 10.89 1.67 14.68
CA LEU A 278 9.43 1.75 14.58
C LEU A 278 8.75 1.06 15.78
N PRO A 279 8.96 -0.24 16.05
CA PRO A 279 8.37 -0.90 17.21
C PRO A 279 8.92 -0.36 18.54
N VAL A 280 10.21 -0.03 18.62
CA VAL A 280 10.80 0.59 19.83
C VAL A 280 10.17 1.95 20.11
N GLY A 281 10.00 2.79 19.08
CA GLY A 281 9.34 4.09 19.20
C GLY A 281 7.89 3.98 19.68
N LEU A 282 7.15 2.96 19.23
CA LEU A 282 5.80 2.66 19.69
C LEU A 282 5.79 2.29 21.19
N LEU A 283 6.67 1.36 21.59
CA LEU A 283 6.78 0.94 23.01
C LEU A 283 7.16 2.11 23.93
N LEU A 284 8.11 2.93 23.50
CA LEU A 284 8.51 4.13 24.25
C LEU A 284 7.38 5.16 24.33
N ALA A 285 6.63 5.35 23.25
CA ALA A 285 5.46 6.24 23.27
C ALA A 285 4.37 5.72 24.21
N GLY A 286 4.11 4.42 24.22
CA GLY A 286 3.20 3.76 25.15
C GLY A 286 3.63 3.93 26.60
N TRP A 287 4.90 3.67 26.90
CA TRP A 287 5.48 3.85 28.23
C TRP A 287 5.40 5.30 28.73
N LEU A 288 5.72 6.27 27.88
CA LEU A 288 5.58 7.69 28.19
C LEU A 288 4.12 8.09 28.45
N GLY A 289 3.18 7.51 27.68
CA GLY A 289 1.75 7.69 27.88
C GLY A 289 1.28 7.15 29.23
N TRP A 290 1.68 5.92 29.56
CA TRP A 290 1.38 5.27 30.84
C TRP A 290 1.94 6.03 32.04
N ARG A 291 3.21 6.49 31.95
CA ARG A 291 3.79 7.36 33.03
C ARG A 291 3.01 8.64 33.21
N ALA A 292 2.57 9.28 32.13
CA ALA A 292 1.77 10.49 32.20
C ALA A 292 0.40 10.24 32.83
N TRP A 293 -0.22 9.10 32.51
CA TRP A 293 -1.49 8.67 33.14
C TRP A 293 -1.33 8.41 34.65
N ARG A 294 -0.30 7.64 35.05
CA ARG A 294 0.00 7.41 36.50
C ARG A 294 0.29 8.70 37.27
N ALA A 295 0.89 9.69 36.61
CA ALA A 295 1.13 11.01 37.22
C ALA A 295 -0.15 11.88 37.32
N GLY A 296 -1.34 11.31 37.15
CA GLY A 296 -2.62 12.00 37.30
C GLY A 296 -2.92 13.04 36.21
N ARG A 297 -2.18 13.05 35.11
CA ARG A 297 -2.45 13.94 33.98
C ARG A 297 -3.69 13.45 33.22
N ARG A 298 -4.87 13.84 33.75
CA ARG A 298 -6.15 13.52 33.07
C ARG A 298 -6.19 14.17 31.68
N TYR A 299 -6.40 13.38 30.65
CA TYR A 299 -6.53 13.84 29.26
C TYR A 299 -7.91 14.47 28.95
N THR A 300 -8.84 14.46 29.92
CA THR A 300 -10.26 14.75 29.73
C THR A 300 -10.59 16.22 29.51
N SER A 301 -9.72 17.16 29.94
CA SER A 301 -10.01 18.60 29.87
C SER A 301 -9.13 19.39 28.87
N ARG A 302 -8.15 18.76 28.24
CA ARG A 302 -7.25 19.42 27.27
C ARG A 302 -7.41 18.84 25.88
N PRO A 303 -7.22 19.64 24.81
CA PRO A 303 -7.19 19.10 23.47
C PRO A 303 -6.16 17.97 23.37
N LEU A 304 -6.54 16.86 22.74
CA LEU A 304 -5.71 15.66 22.62
C LEU A 304 -4.32 16.04 22.09
N ALA A 305 -3.28 15.66 22.82
CA ALA A 305 -1.91 15.91 22.38
C ALA A 305 -1.54 14.99 21.21
N LEU A 306 -0.64 15.45 20.34
CA LEU A 306 -0.28 14.76 19.09
C LEU A 306 0.21 13.31 19.34
N ARG A 307 1.04 13.07 20.35
CA ARG A 307 1.59 11.74 20.63
C ARG A 307 0.52 10.72 21.05
N PRO A 308 -0.38 10.98 22.01
CA PRO A 308 -1.49 10.08 22.30
C PRO A 308 -2.40 9.84 21.09
N TYR A 309 -2.63 10.88 20.28
CA TYR A 309 -3.40 10.76 19.06
C TYR A 309 -2.80 9.72 18.10
N LEU A 310 -1.50 9.85 17.77
CA LEU A 310 -0.80 8.91 16.91
C LEU A 310 -0.70 7.51 17.53
N LEU A 311 -0.57 7.42 18.85
CA LEU A 311 -0.51 6.15 19.58
C LEU A 311 -1.84 5.38 19.45
N VAL A 312 -2.98 6.06 19.58
CA VAL A 312 -4.30 5.42 19.37
C VAL A 312 -4.43 4.95 17.94
N TRP A 313 -4.09 5.77 16.93
CA TRP A 313 -4.10 5.36 15.52
C TRP A 313 -3.29 4.09 15.30
N THR A 314 -2.04 4.09 15.73
CA THR A 314 -1.12 2.96 15.53
C THR A 314 -1.57 1.71 16.29
N GLY A 315 -1.96 1.88 17.56
CA GLY A 315 -2.40 0.77 18.40
C GLY A 315 -3.65 0.09 17.89
N CYS A 316 -4.67 0.88 17.49
CA CYS A 316 -5.89 0.33 16.91
C CYS A 316 -5.65 -0.36 15.55
N LEU A 317 -4.78 0.22 14.68
CA LEU A 317 -4.41 -0.43 13.42
C LEU A 317 -3.70 -1.75 13.66
N LEU A 318 -2.69 -1.79 14.52
CA LEU A 318 -1.97 -3.03 14.82
C LEU A 318 -2.89 -4.08 15.44
N ALA A 319 -3.74 -3.69 16.40
CA ALA A 319 -4.70 -4.59 17.01
C ALA A 319 -5.70 -5.13 15.99
N GLY A 320 -6.33 -4.24 15.21
CA GLY A 320 -7.30 -4.63 14.18
C GLY A 320 -6.70 -5.55 13.12
N MET A 321 -5.53 -5.19 12.59
CA MET A 321 -4.84 -6.01 11.58
C MET A 321 -4.34 -7.35 12.15
N SER A 322 -4.07 -7.43 13.45
CA SER A 322 -3.73 -8.72 14.09
C SER A 322 -4.89 -9.70 14.17
N LEU A 323 -6.13 -9.24 13.98
CA LEU A 323 -7.33 -10.07 13.92
C LEU A 323 -7.68 -10.53 12.49
N LEU A 324 -7.15 -9.85 11.48
CA LEU A 324 -7.47 -10.12 10.07
C LEU A 324 -6.41 -11.03 9.44
N ILE A 325 -6.66 -11.48 8.21
CA ILE A 325 -5.64 -12.12 7.37
C ILE A 325 -4.44 -11.20 7.20
N LYS A 326 -3.25 -11.80 7.12
CA LYS A 326 -1.97 -11.08 7.26
C LYS A 326 -1.34 -10.76 5.91
N ALA A 327 -0.93 -9.51 5.78
CA ALA A 327 0.05 -9.06 4.79
C ALA A 327 0.74 -7.79 5.29
N PRO A 328 2.02 -7.53 4.99
CA PRO A 328 2.70 -6.29 5.35
C PRO A 328 1.96 -5.03 4.91
N ARG A 329 1.33 -5.04 3.73
CA ARG A 329 0.49 -3.93 3.20
C ARG A 329 -0.72 -3.59 4.09
N GLY A 330 -1.15 -4.50 4.95
CA GLY A 330 -2.17 -4.21 5.96
C GLY A 330 -1.75 -3.14 6.95
N LEU A 331 -0.45 -2.92 7.15
CA LEU A 331 0.09 -1.85 8.00
C LEU A 331 0.29 -0.52 7.26
N LEU A 332 -0.13 -0.37 6.01
CA LEU A 332 0.14 0.84 5.20
C LEU A 332 -0.13 2.13 5.97
N PHE A 333 -1.28 2.22 6.62
CA PHE A 333 -1.68 3.39 7.41
C PHE A 333 -0.95 3.52 8.76
N ALA A 334 -0.21 2.52 9.21
CA ALA A 334 0.54 2.57 10.46
C ALA A 334 1.95 3.16 10.31
N TYR A 335 2.57 3.07 9.12
CA TYR A 335 3.97 3.45 8.93
C TYR A 335 4.26 4.93 9.23
N LEU A 336 3.44 5.85 8.73
CA LEU A 336 3.60 7.27 8.97
C LEU A 336 3.49 7.62 10.47
N PRO A 337 2.43 7.17 11.19
CA PRO A 337 2.35 7.34 12.64
C PRO A 337 3.49 6.67 13.43
N LEU A 338 3.92 5.47 13.04
CA LEU A 338 5.03 4.76 13.68
C LEU A 338 6.34 5.55 13.59
N ALA A 339 6.70 6.03 12.40
CA ALA A 339 7.88 6.86 12.20
C ALA A 339 7.82 8.15 13.03
N ALA A 340 6.64 8.79 13.09
CA ALA A 340 6.45 9.97 13.91
C ALA A 340 6.60 9.67 15.40
N LEU A 341 6.04 8.55 15.89
CA LEU A 341 6.18 8.13 17.30
C LEU A 341 7.64 7.83 17.63
N ALA A 342 8.41 7.21 16.74
CA ALA A 342 9.83 6.94 16.91
C ALA A 342 10.63 8.25 17.10
N VAL A 343 10.44 9.22 16.18
CA VAL A 343 11.13 10.52 16.25
C VAL A 343 10.71 11.32 17.48
N LEU A 344 9.41 11.38 17.80
CA LEU A 344 8.89 12.13 18.95
C LEU A 344 9.30 11.53 20.29
N SER A 345 9.45 10.20 20.38
CA SER A 345 9.90 9.51 21.58
C SER A 345 11.41 9.69 21.77
N GLY A 346 12.18 9.51 20.69
CA GLY A 346 13.62 9.73 20.67
C GLY A 346 13.98 11.15 21.12
N ARG A 347 13.32 12.17 20.55
CA ARG A 347 13.51 13.58 20.93
C ARG A 347 13.31 13.85 22.43
N ARG A 348 12.44 13.10 23.08
CA ARG A 348 12.15 13.31 24.49
C ARG A 348 13.13 12.60 25.43
N LEU A 349 13.72 11.51 24.98
CA LEU A 349 14.49 10.60 25.84
C LEU A 349 15.99 10.67 25.56
N LEU A 350 16.39 11.17 24.40
CA LEU A 350 17.78 11.15 23.92
C LEU A 350 18.30 12.57 23.69
N PRO A 351 19.59 12.82 23.93
CA PRO A 351 20.25 14.02 23.43
C PRO A 351 20.28 14.02 21.89
N GLY A 352 20.26 15.21 21.27
CA GLY A 352 20.12 15.36 19.83
C GLY A 352 21.14 14.58 19.01
N GLY A 353 22.39 14.48 19.45
CA GLY A 353 23.43 13.70 18.78
C GLY A 353 23.13 12.19 18.78
N ALA A 354 22.68 11.64 19.90
CA ALA A 354 22.31 10.23 20.00
C ALA A 354 21.07 9.91 19.15
N GLN A 355 20.08 10.79 19.12
CA GLN A 355 18.92 10.64 18.22
C GLN A 355 19.34 10.65 16.77
N ALA A 356 20.20 11.58 16.35
CA ALA A 356 20.71 11.64 14.97
C ALA A 356 21.49 10.38 14.60
N GLY A 357 22.37 9.89 15.50
CA GLY A 357 23.12 8.64 15.29
C GLY A 357 22.20 7.43 15.08
N LEU A 358 21.15 7.29 15.91
CA LEU A 358 20.17 6.21 15.76
C LEU A 358 19.36 6.33 14.46
N LEU A 359 18.98 7.53 14.05
CA LEU A 359 18.29 7.74 12.77
C LEU A 359 19.18 7.38 11.58
N LEU A 360 20.47 7.73 11.62
CA LEU A 360 21.43 7.36 10.59
C LEU A 360 21.64 5.84 10.53
N ALA A 361 21.78 5.18 11.67
CA ALA A 361 21.88 3.72 11.73
C ALA A 361 20.62 3.04 11.18
N ALA A 362 19.45 3.54 11.51
CA ALA A 362 18.18 3.04 10.97
C ALA A 362 18.08 3.25 9.46
N LEU A 363 18.51 4.40 8.95
CA LEU A 363 18.58 4.70 7.53
C LEU A 363 19.50 3.72 6.79
N ALA A 364 20.71 3.50 7.30
CA ALA A 364 21.65 2.56 6.72
C ALA A 364 21.09 1.14 6.67
N LEU A 365 20.43 0.69 7.74
CA LEU A 365 19.77 -0.61 7.79
C LEU A 365 18.62 -0.70 6.77
N ASN A 366 17.79 0.32 6.65
CA ASN A 366 16.70 0.38 5.68
C ASN A 366 17.23 0.32 4.24
N VAL A 367 18.27 1.12 3.92
CA VAL A 367 18.91 1.10 2.60
C VAL A 367 19.50 -0.27 2.29
N PHE A 368 20.16 -0.91 3.24
CA PHE A 368 20.66 -2.27 3.09
C PHE A 368 19.54 -3.27 2.77
N ARG A 369 18.41 -3.18 3.50
CA ARG A 369 17.24 -4.05 3.27
C ARG A 369 16.59 -3.79 1.89
N ILE A 370 16.46 -2.53 1.51
CA ILE A 370 15.97 -2.13 0.19
C ILE A 370 16.88 -2.69 -0.91
N GLN A 371 18.20 -2.58 -0.74
CA GLN A 371 19.18 -3.14 -1.67
C GLN A 371 18.98 -4.65 -1.81
N ARG A 372 18.83 -5.36 -0.70
CA ARG A 372 18.68 -6.82 -0.68
C ARG A 372 17.36 -7.30 -1.26
N GLU A 373 16.23 -6.68 -0.83
CA GLU A 373 14.89 -7.17 -1.14
C GLU A 373 14.33 -6.63 -2.47
N ILE A 374 14.73 -5.42 -2.87
CA ILE A 374 14.15 -4.73 -4.02
C ILE A 374 15.13 -4.65 -5.20
N TYR A 375 16.39 -4.25 -4.98
CA TYR A 375 17.31 -3.97 -6.08
C TYR A 375 18.16 -5.14 -6.52
N ALA A 376 18.62 -5.97 -5.58
CA ALA A 376 19.45 -7.12 -5.90
C ALA A 376 18.78 -8.12 -6.88
N PRO A 377 17.43 -8.31 -6.87
CA PRO A 377 16.77 -9.21 -7.80
C PRO A 377 16.49 -8.60 -9.20
N LEU A 378 16.90 -7.37 -9.47
CA LEU A 378 16.71 -6.74 -10.78
C LEU A 378 17.85 -7.08 -11.76
N PRO A 379 17.58 -7.07 -13.09
CA PRO A 379 16.30 -6.80 -13.79
C PRO A 379 15.34 -7.99 -13.80
N THR A 380 14.05 -7.73 -14.05
CA THR A 380 13.06 -8.80 -14.23
C THR A 380 13.24 -9.49 -15.59
N PRO A 381 12.92 -10.79 -15.74
CA PRO A 381 13.10 -11.52 -16.99
C PRO A 381 11.96 -11.31 -18.00
N TYR A 382 10.82 -10.73 -17.63
CA TYR A 382 9.65 -10.63 -18.51
C TYR A 382 9.91 -9.93 -19.86
N PRO A 383 10.71 -8.86 -19.95
CA PRO A 383 11.08 -8.30 -21.27
C PRO A 383 11.77 -9.32 -22.18
N ARG A 384 12.65 -10.17 -21.61
CA ARG A 384 13.35 -11.23 -22.38
C ARG A 384 12.38 -12.30 -22.86
N VAL A 385 11.42 -12.69 -22.03
CA VAL A 385 10.35 -13.62 -22.43
C VAL A 385 9.56 -13.06 -23.59
N ALA A 386 9.15 -11.79 -23.52
CA ALA A 386 8.42 -11.14 -24.61
C ALA A 386 9.24 -11.06 -25.92
N VAL A 387 10.55 -10.78 -25.83
CA VAL A 387 11.46 -10.81 -26.99
C VAL A 387 11.51 -12.21 -27.57
N TRP A 388 11.69 -13.25 -26.76
CA TRP A 388 11.71 -14.63 -27.20
C TRP A 388 10.41 -15.03 -27.94
N LEU A 389 9.25 -14.68 -27.37
CA LEU A 389 7.94 -14.94 -27.96
C LEU A 389 7.81 -14.30 -29.37
N ARG A 390 8.27 -13.05 -29.52
CA ARG A 390 8.27 -12.36 -30.82
C ARG A 390 9.19 -13.04 -31.82
N GLN A 391 10.40 -13.40 -31.40
CA GLN A 391 11.37 -14.07 -32.27
C GLN A 391 10.89 -15.44 -32.81
N HIS A 392 10.00 -16.10 -32.04
CA HIS A 392 9.44 -17.40 -32.42
C HIS A 392 8.03 -17.27 -33.03
N GLY A 393 7.61 -16.05 -33.43
CA GLY A 393 6.33 -15.82 -34.07
C GLY A 393 5.11 -16.15 -33.19
N ALA A 394 5.25 -16.11 -31.85
CA ALA A 394 4.17 -16.43 -30.95
C ALA A 394 3.08 -15.37 -31.00
N THR A 395 1.86 -15.77 -31.33
CA THR A 395 0.67 -14.92 -31.37
C THR A 395 -0.19 -15.05 -30.11
N SER A 396 0.06 -16.07 -29.29
CA SER A 396 -0.74 -16.34 -28.10
C SER A 396 0.05 -17.07 -27.02
N VAL A 397 -0.10 -16.61 -25.79
CA VAL A 397 0.53 -17.18 -24.60
C VAL A 397 -0.47 -17.16 -23.44
N ALA A 398 -0.50 -18.23 -22.66
CA ALA A 398 -1.17 -18.24 -21.35
C ALA A 398 -0.12 -18.08 -20.25
N SER A 399 -0.44 -17.38 -19.18
CA SER A 399 0.46 -17.20 -18.03
C SER A 399 -0.27 -17.42 -16.72
N THR A 400 0.45 -17.87 -15.72
CA THR A 400 -0.09 -18.19 -14.40
C THR A 400 -0.57 -16.98 -13.59
N ALA A 401 -0.64 -15.84 -14.12
CA ALA A 401 -1.34 -14.66 -13.58
C ALA A 401 -1.19 -13.44 -14.48
N SER A 402 -0.79 -13.58 -15.71
CA SER A 402 -0.36 -12.46 -16.57
C SER A 402 0.71 -11.55 -15.95
N LEU A 403 1.25 -11.95 -14.79
CA LEU A 403 2.15 -11.13 -13.99
C LEU A 403 3.40 -10.76 -14.81
N GLY A 404 3.66 -9.48 -14.88
CA GLY A 404 4.84 -8.94 -15.51
C GLY A 404 4.95 -9.07 -17.02
N LEU A 405 4.22 -9.98 -17.67
CA LEU A 405 4.33 -10.20 -19.11
C LEU A 405 3.47 -9.23 -19.93
N ALA A 406 2.26 -8.93 -19.46
CA ALA A 406 1.27 -8.13 -20.19
C ALA A 406 1.80 -6.78 -20.72
N PRO A 407 2.56 -5.98 -19.96
CA PRO A 407 3.06 -4.70 -20.45
C PRO A 407 4.09 -4.78 -21.58
N TYR A 408 4.66 -5.96 -21.83
CA TYR A 408 5.73 -6.19 -22.83
C TYR A 408 5.24 -6.90 -24.10
N LEU A 409 3.99 -7.37 -24.08
CA LEU A 409 3.37 -7.97 -25.27
C LEU A 409 2.90 -6.90 -26.25
N THR A 410 2.88 -7.25 -27.53
CA THR A 410 2.30 -6.43 -28.59
C THR A 410 0.78 -6.58 -28.62
N GLU A 411 0.07 -5.65 -29.26
CA GLU A 411 -1.39 -5.70 -29.42
C GLU A 411 -1.90 -6.95 -30.18
N HIS A 412 -1.05 -7.52 -31.03
CA HIS A 412 -1.38 -8.72 -31.80
C HIS A 412 -1.16 -10.02 -31.03
N GLN A 413 -0.52 -9.94 -29.85
CA GLN A 413 -0.27 -11.11 -29.01
C GLN A 413 -1.37 -11.26 -27.95
N ARG A 414 -2.12 -12.36 -28.03
CA ARG A 414 -3.16 -12.67 -27.04
C ARG A 414 -2.54 -13.24 -25.78
N LEU A 415 -2.97 -12.72 -24.63
CA LEU A 415 -2.61 -13.22 -23.32
C LEU A 415 -3.85 -13.79 -22.62
N ALA A 416 -3.74 -15.01 -22.09
CA ALA A 416 -4.73 -15.58 -21.18
C ALA A 416 -4.12 -15.78 -19.79
N VAL A 417 -4.95 -15.60 -18.76
CA VAL A 417 -4.60 -15.99 -17.40
C VAL A 417 -5.00 -17.44 -17.19
N ILE A 418 -4.10 -18.25 -16.64
CA ILE A 418 -4.34 -19.65 -16.28
C ILE A 418 -4.07 -19.84 -14.79
N THR A 419 -5.03 -20.40 -14.08
CA THR A 419 -4.95 -20.65 -12.64
C THR A 419 -5.03 -22.14 -12.29
N ASP A 420 -5.42 -22.99 -13.24
CA ASP A 420 -5.59 -24.42 -13.03
C ASP A 420 -5.16 -25.18 -14.30
N GLU A 421 -4.45 -26.29 -14.10
CA GLU A 421 -3.98 -27.14 -15.19
C GLU A 421 -5.09 -27.69 -16.09
N ARG A 422 -6.29 -27.89 -15.55
CA ARG A 422 -7.48 -28.33 -16.29
C ARG A 422 -7.89 -27.37 -17.42
N GLN A 423 -7.51 -26.08 -17.33
CA GLN A 423 -7.78 -25.10 -18.36
C GLN A 423 -6.93 -25.29 -19.63
N LEU A 424 -5.83 -26.06 -19.55
CA LEU A 424 -4.92 -26.28 -20.69
C LEU A 424 -5.61 -26.84 -21.93
N ALA A 425 -6.52 -27.80 -21.73
CA ALA A 425 -7.27 -28.40 -22.85
C ALA A 425 -8.17 -27.37 -23.56
N GLY A 426 -8.76 -26.46 -22.81
CA GLY A 426 -9.56 -25.35 -23.36
C GLY A 426 -8.68 -24.34 -24.13
N LEU A 427 -7.54 -23.99 -23.58
CA LEU A 427 -6.58 -23.06 -24.21
C LEU A 427 -6.02 -23.63 -25.54
N ARG A 428 -5.72 -24.94 -25.59
CA ARG A 428 -5.34 -25.61 -26.85
C ARG A 428 -6.40 -25.46 -27.89
N ARG A 429 -7.66 -25.74 -27.57
CA ARG A 429 -8.80 -25.60 -28.51
C ARG A 429 -8.98 -24.15 -28.98
N GLN A 430 -8.64 -23.17 -28.17
CA GLN A 430 -8.67 -21.75 -28.50
C GLN A 430 -7.44 -21.28 -29.30
N GLY A 431 -6.50 -22.19 -29.60
CA GLY A 431 -5.31 -21.91 -30.40
C GLY A 431 -4.18 -21.20 -29.65
N TYR A 432 -4.13 -21.33 -28.32
CA TYR A 432 -2.99 -20.84 -27.55
C TYR A 432 -1.76 -21.73 -27.79
N GLN A 433 -0.62 -21.10 -28.09
CA GLN A 433 0.61 -21.77 -28.53
C GLN A 433 1.53 -22.11 -27.37
N TYR A 434 1.56 -21.25 -26.34
CA TYR A 434 2.51 -21.38 -25.23
C TYR A 434 1.85 -21.16 -23.88
N VAL A 435 2.47 -21.76 -22.84
CA VAL A 435 2.15 -21.49 -21.43
C VAL A 435 3.42 -21.07 -20.72
N LEU A 436 3.38 -19.90 -20.09
CA LEU A 436 4.41 -19.42 -19.18
C LEU A 436 4.01 -19.75 -17.73
N LEU A 437 4.77 -20.64 -17.11
CA LEU A 437 4.72 -20.82 -15.66
C LEU A 437 5.68 -19.82 -15.02
N ASP A 438 5.17 -18.77 -14.44
CA ASP A 438 5.97 -17.66 -13.93
C ASP A 438 6.32 -17.77 -12.42
N GLY A 439 6.07 -18.90 -11.80
CA GLY A 439 6.36 -19.10 -10.38
C GLY A 439 5.44 -18.35 -9.41
N TYR A 440 4.60 -17.43 -9.89
CA TYR A 440 3.63 -16.71 -9.03
C TYR A 440 2.69 -17.69 -8.30
N TRP A 441 2.31 -18.77 -8.93
CA TRP A 441 1.54 -19.84 -8.31
C TRP A 441 2.18 -20.42 -7.05
N ARG A 442 3.52 -20.40 -6.95
CA ARG A 442 4.25 -20.82 -5.74
C ARG A 442 4.11 -19.79 -4.63
N VAL A 443 4.18 -18.52 -4.99
CA VAL A 443 4.06 -17.38 -4.07
C VAL A 443 2.64 -17.29 -3.53
N ALA A 444 1.66 -17.38 -4.41
CA ALA A 444 0.24 -17.30 -4.05
C ALA A 444 -0.31 -18.61 -3.45
N GLY A 445 0.36 -19.74 -3.66
CA GLY A 445 -0.06 -21.06 -3.20
C GLY A 445 -1.36 -21.58 -3.84
N VAL A 446 -1.79 -20.98 -4.96
CA VAL A 446 -3.14 -21.16 -5.51
C VAL A 446 -3.24 -22.19 -6.62
N ALA A 447 -2.12 -22.58 -7.26
CA ALA A 447 -2.17 -23.49 -8.41
C ALA A 447 -1.05 -24.52 -8.38
N ARG A 448 -1.33 -25.68 -8.97
CA ARG A 448 -0.37 -26.75 -9.26
C ARG A 448 -0.45 -27.06 -10.73
N PHE A 449 0.71 -27.31 -11.37
CA PHE A 449 0.85 -27.67 -12.77
C PHE A 449 1.74 -28.87 -12.88
N ASP A 450 1.36 -29.98 -12.24
CA ASP A 450 2.23 -31.15 -12.06
C ASP A 450 2.50 -31.88 -13.37
N SER A 451 1.51 -31.98 -14.27
CA SER A 451 1.71 -32.65 -15.58
C SER A 451 2.54 -31.79 -16.52
N LEU A 452 2.32 -30.48 -16.53
CA LEU A 452 3.08 -29.56 -17.36
C LEU A 452 4.56 -29.52 -16.92
N ARG A 453 4.79 -29.54 -15.60
CA ARG A 453 6.16 -29.52 -15.03
C ARG A 453 6.99 -30.78 -15.32
N ARG A 454 6.37 -31.90 -15.65
CA ARG A 454 7.04 -33.13 -16.09
C ARG A 454 7.57 -33.05 -17.52
N GLN A 455 7.07 -32.08 -18.30
CA GLN A 455 7.51 -31.85 -19.65
C GLN A 455 8.79 -30.99 -19.66
N LEU A 456 9.58 -31.10 -20.70
CA LEU A 456 10.72 -30.21 -20.91
C LEU A 456 10.22 -28.85 -21.38
N PRO A 457 10.60 -27.76 -20.70
CA PRO A 457 10.28 -26.41 -21.16
C PRO A 457 11.06 -26.09 -22.46
N VAL A 458 10.44 -25.36 -23.36
CA VAL A 458 11.10 -24.87 -24.60
C VAL A 458 12.07 -23.71 -24.29
N ALA A 459 11.85 -23.00 -23.20
CA ALA A 459 12.76 -21.98 -22.68
C ALA A 459 12.54 -21.77 -21.18
N ALA A 460 13.58 -21.30 -20.48
CA ALA A 460 13.53 -21.02 -19.07
C ALA A 460 14.40 -19.82 -18.69
N TRP A 461 13.98 -19.07 -17.67
CA TRP A 461 14.68 -17.88 -17.19
C TRP A 461 14.70 -17.84 -15.67
N PRO A 462 15.83 -17.41 -15.05
CA PRO A 462 15.84 -17.10 -13.62
C PRO A 462 15.00 -15.85 -13.36
N ALA A 463 14.23 -15.87 -12.28
CA ALA A 463 13.43 -14.74 -11.82
C ALA A 463 13.64 -14.53 -10.32
N PRO A 464 14.79 -13.98 -9.91
CA PRO A 464 15.17 -13.87 -8.50
C PRO A 464 14.22 -12.99 -7.67
N GLN A 465 13.44 -12.08 -8.30
CA GLN A 465 12.41 -11.30 -7.62
C GLN A 465 11.29 -12.17 -7.04
N LEU A 466 11.02 -13.34 -7.65
CA LEU A 466 10.00 -14.28 -7.17
C LEU A 466 10.48 -15.17 -6.00
N HIS A 467 11.74 -15.01 -5.59
CA HIS A 467 12.33 -15.74 -4.47
C HIS A 467 12.47 -14.90 -3.20
N ARG A 468 11.95 -13.67 -3.20
CA ARG A 468 12.14 -12.78 -2.06
C ARG A 468 11.06 -12.98 -1.00
N PRO A 469 11.47 -13.12 0.26
CA PRO A 469 10.53 -13.32 1.37
C PRO A 469 9.49 -12.23 1.48
N LEU A 470 9.82 -10.98 1.12
CA LEU A 470 8.87 -9.87 1.13
C LEU A 470 7.67 -10.14 0.23
N LEU A 471 7.89 -10.66 -0.99
CA LEU A 471 6.81 -10.99 -1.92
C LEU A 471 5.91 -12.11 -1.36
N PHE A 472 6.49 -13.14 -0.74
CA PHE A 472 5.71 -14.20 -0.09
C PHE A 472 4.88 -13.67 1.07
N LEU A 473 5.45 -12.79 1.89
CA LEU A 473 4.73 -12.15 2.99
C LEU A 473 3.60 -11.25 2.49
N GLU A 474 3.80 -10.50 1.40
CA GLU A 474 2.75 -9.69 0.77
C GLU A 474 1.58 -10.54 0.27
N HIS A 475 1.84 -11.79 -0.11
CA HIS A 475 0.82 -12.71 -0.60
C HIS A 475 0.34 -13.73 0.45
N SER A 476 0.78 -13.64 1.70
CA SER A 476 0.33 -14.53 2.78
C SER A 476 -1.17 -14.46 3.03
N GLU A 477 -1.82 -13.36 2.68
CA GLU A 477 -3.28 -13.21 2.70
C GLU A 477 -4.01 -14.20 1.77
N PHE A 478 -3.37 -14.63 0.68
CA PHE A 478 -3.94 -15.60 -0.26
C PHE A 478 -3.70 -17.04 0.19
N THR A 479 -2.60 -17.29 0.88
CA THR A 479 -2.24 -18.63 1.35
C THR A 479 -2.85 -18.98 2.71
N GLY A 480 -3.18 -17.97 3.52
CA GLY A 480 -3.62 -18.15 4.91
C GLY A 480 -2.51 -18.62 5.86
N LEU A 481 -1.25 -18.67 5.40
CA LEU A 481 -0.12 -19.11 6.20
C LEU A 481 0.30 -18.06 7.23
N GLY A 482 0.75 -18.50 8.38
CA GLY A 482 1.38 -17.68 9.40
C GLY A 482 2.78 -17.21 8.97
N TYR A 483 3.40 -16.34 9.78
CA TYR A 483 4.69 -15.75 9.46
C TYR A 483 5.81 -16.79 9.21
N ALA A 484 5.98 -17.75 10.11
CA ALA A 484 7.01 -18.78 10.00
C ALA A 484 6.75 -19.75 8.84
N GLU A 485 5.50 -20.16 8.65
CA GLU A 485 5.06 -21.03 7.57
C GLU A 485 5.30 -20.38 6.19
N THR A 486 5.01 -19.08 6.07
CA THR A 486 5.26 -18.30 4.85
C THR A 486 6.75 -18.27 4.52
N LEU A 487 7.61 -18.06 5.51
CA LEU A 487 9.06 -18.08 5.30
C LEU A 487 9.57 -19.49 4.93
N ALA A 488 9.04 -20.54 5.54
CA ALA A 488 9.36 -21.93 5.18
C ALA A 488 8.91 -22.23 3.73
N ALA A 489 7.71 -21.81 3.33
CA ALA A 489 7.24 -21.95 1.95
C ALA A 489 8.14 -21.18 0.96
N CYS A 490 8.60 -19.99 1.32
CA CYS A 490 9.58 -19.24 0.54
C CYS A 490 10.88 -20.04 0.37
N GLN A 491 11.45 -20.62 1.44
CA GLN A 491 12.67 -21.41 1.37
C GLN A 491 12.53 -22.61 0.43
N VAL A 492 11.41 -23.32 0.49
CA VAL A 492 11.11 -24.43 -0.44
C VAL A 492 11.02 -23.94 -1.88
N ALA A 493 10.36 -22.82 -2.11
CA ALA A 493 10.20 -22.25 -3.47
C ALA A 493 11.54 -21.74 -4.04
N THR A 494 12.47 -21.27 -3.21
CA THR A 494 13.79 -20.76 -3.61
C THR A 494 14.80 -21.85 -3.93
N ALA A 495 14.53 -23.10 -3.60
CA ALA A 495 15.36 -24.24 -3.99
C ALA A 495 15.41 -24.45 -5.51
N ASP A 496 14.41 -23.95 -6.26
CA ASP A 496 14.36 -24.01 -7.72
C ASP A 496 14.88 -22.68 -8.34
N THR A 497 15.99 -22.78 -9.07
CA THR A 497 16.70 -21.62 -9.64
C THR A 497 16.07 -21.07 -10.94
N LEU A 498 15.15 -21.82 -11.58
CA LEU A 498 14.50 -21.45 -12.83
C LEU A 498 12.98 -21.33 -12.65
N PRO A 499 12.49 -20.26 -12.02
CA PRO A 499 11.08 -20.13 -11.70
C PRO A 499 10.21 -19.80 -12.91
N LEU A 500 10.75 -19.23 -13.99
CA LEU A 500 10.02 -19.01 -15.24
C LEU A 500 10.31 -20.14 -16.22
N ARG A 501 9.27 -20.85 -16.64
CA ARG A 501 9.36 -21.91 -17.64
C ARG A 501 8.28 -21.72 -18.69
N LEU A 502 8.69 -21.73 -19.95
CA LEU A 502 7.79 -21.65 -21.09
C LEU A 502 7.62 -23.06 -21.69
N TYR A 503 6.38 -23.46 -21.84
CA TYR A 503 6.00 -24.74 -22.44
C TYR A 503 5.21 -24.50 -23.71
N GLN A 504 5.41 -25.35 -24.71
CA GLN A 504 4.61 -25.36 -25.91
C GLN A 504 3.34 -26.17 -25.68
N LEU A 505 2.18 -25.60 -25.99
CA LEU A 505 0.90 -26.30 -26.00
C LEU A 505 0.75 -27.04 -27.35
N ARG A 506 1.06 -28.32 -27.34
CA ARG A 506 0.83 -29.22 -28.49
C ARG A 506 -0.56 -29.83 -28.45
#